data_7777c45d4ce7038336f14051a4053db9
#
_entry.id   7777c45d4ce7038336f14051a4053db9
#
_cell.length_a   1.000
_cell.length_b   1.000
_cell.length_c   1.000
_cell.angle_alpha   90.00
_cell.angle_beta   90.00
_cell.angle_gamma   90.00
#
_symmetry.space_group_name_H-M   'P 1'
#
loop_
_entity.id
_entity.type
_entity.pdbx_description
1 polymer ?
#
loop_
_entity_poly.entity_id
_entity_poly.type
_entity_poly.pdbx_seq_one_letter_code
_entity_poly.pdbx_strand_id
1 'polypeptide(L)'
;MTRSALISLVLIFLFGCSTYMEQVVYKPAPATYQEWSKYGASTSDIKKSLLECGKPAPDASFEIYEKALNISRYDELAYMNKLQIEHICLERAGYKYNGAYDTKKICSLDKYKNLPACQPNAIISPPSEERRLNSWYCKVKTDYDYCLKHALAPKLCSPEKISNPPPECL
;
A
#
# COMPACT_ATOMS: atom_id res chain seq x y z
N MET A 1 50.81 27.78 15.74
CA MET A 1 50.12 27.32 14.52
C MET A 1 49.22 26.08 14.69
N THR A 2 49.04 25.53 15.89
CA THR A 2 48.34 24.24 16.11
C THR A 2 46.85 24.34 16.55
N ARG A 3 46.39 25.46 17.06
CA ARG A 3 44.98 25.64 17.54
C ARG A 3 43.97 25.85 16.42
N SER A 4 44.34 26.58 15.34
CA SER A 4 43.40 26.84 14.21
C SER A 4 43.11 25.59 13.36
N ALA A 5 44.09 24.66 13.23
CA ALA A 5 43.88 23.43 12.46
C ALA A 5 42.90 22.46 13.14
N LEU A 6 42.89 22.39 14.47
CA LEU A 6 41.97 21.54 15.24
C LEU A 6 40.52 22.03 15.14
N ILE A 7 40.30 23.34 15.15
CA ILE A 7 38.93 23.93 15.05
C ILE A 7 38.36 23.67 13.66
N SER A 8 39.14 23.78 12.59
CA SER A 8 38.67 23.47 11.22
C SER A 8 38.29 22.01 11.03
N LEU A 9 39.02 21.07 11.67
CA LEU A 9 38.73 19.64 11.57
C LEU A 9 37.43 19.26 12.27
N VAL A 10 37.14 19.87 13.42
CA VAL A 10 35.89 19.63 14.17
C VAL A 10 34.67 20.17 13.41
N LEU A 11 34.80 21.33 12.73
CA LEU A 11 33.71 21.90 11.92
C LEU A 11 33.36 21.03 10.71
N ILE A 12 34.32 20.39 10.05
CA ILE A 12 34.07 19.48 8.91
C ILE A 12 33.29 18.24 9.35
N PHE A 13 33.59 17.70 10.54
CA PHE A 13 32.82 16.54 11.07
C PHE A 13 31.38 16.87 11.45
N LEU A 14 31.11 18.09 11.91
CA LEU A 14 29.75 18.51 12.28
C LEU A 14 28.85 18.76 11.05
N PHE A 15 29.40 19.24 9.95
CA PHE A 15 28.62 19.43 8.70
C PHE A 15 28.42 18.14 7.92
N GLY A 16 29.36 17.18 7.98
CA GLY A 16 29.27 15.91 7.27
C GLY A 16 28.18 14.97 7.80
N CYS A 17 27.93 14.97 9.11
CA CYS A 17 26.89 14.12 9.72
C CYS A 17 25.46 14.61 9.42
N SER A 18 25.26 15.94 9.30
CA SER A 18 23.94 16.53 9.08
C SER A 18 23.34 16.15 7.72
N THR A 19 24.12 16.23 6.65
CA THR A 19 23.65 15.94 5.28
C THR A 19 23.38 14.45 5.04
N TYR A 20 24.13 13.56 5.69
CA TYR A 20 23.88 12.12 5.58
C TYR A 20 22.59 11.68 6.29
N MET A 21 22.34 12.21 7.47
CA MET A 21 21.11 11.93 8.22
C MET A 21 19.85 12.45 7.50
N GLU A 22 19.93 13.61 6.86
CA GLU A 22 18.79 14.20 6.12
C GLU A 22 18.39 13.35 4.92
N GLN A 23 19.36 12.81 4.17
CA GLN A 23 19.08 11.93 3.03
C GLN A 23 18.49 10.57 3.41
N VAL A 24 18.80 10.05 4.60
CA VAL A 24 18.29 8.74 5.05
C VAL A 24 16.91 8.85 5.72
N VAL A 25 16.66 9.93 6.45
CA VAL A 25 15.43 10.08 7.26
C VAL A 25 14.24 10.59 6.44
N TYR A 26 14.47 11.33 5.36
CA TYR A 26 13.39 11.98 4.59
C TYR A 26 13.04 11.31 3.25
N LYS A 27 13.64 10.16 2.92
CA LYS A 27 13.17 9.42 1.73
C LYS A 27 11.83 8.74 2.06
N PRO A 28 10.71 9.22 1.51
CA PRO A 28 9.43 8.59 1.76
C PRO A 28 9.45 7.13 1.28
N ALA A 29 8.78 6.26 2.01
CA ALA A 29 8.58 4.89 1.54
C ALA A 29 7.90 4.90 0.17
N PRO A 30 8.27 3.99 -0.74
CA PRO A 30 7.62 3.88 -2.04
C PRO A 30 6.12 3.61 -1.84
N ALA A 31 5.29 4.17 -2.71
CA ALA A 31 3.87 3.85 -2.72
C ALA A 31 3.67 2.35 -2.95
N THR A 32 2.68 1.74 -2.31
CA THR A 32 2.49 0.28 -2.32
C THR A 32 2.42 -0.31 -3.73
N TYR A 33 1.78 0.40 -4.68
CA TYR A 33 1.71 -0.07 -6.07
C TYR A 33 3.08 -0.10 -6.77
N GLN A 34 4.07 0.66 -6.31
CA GLN A 34 5.43 0.68 -6.85
C GLN A 34 6.26 -0.53 -6.42
N GLU A 35 5.81 -1.25 -5.39
CA GLU A 35 6.45 -2.48 -4.94
C GLU A 35 6.06 -3.71 -5.77
N TRP A 36 5.15 -3.54 -6.73
CA TRP A 36 4.69 -4.61 -7.62
C TRP A 36 5.17 -4.40 -9.04
N SER A 37 5.47 -5.50 -9.72
CA SER A 37 5.86 -5.49 -11.13
C SER A 37 5.28 -6.70 -11.86
N LYS A 38 5.00 -6.50 -13.16
CA LYS A 38 4.67 -7.58 -14.11
C LYS A 38 5.14 -7.12 -15.48
N TYR A 39 5.76 -8.03 -16.24
CA TYR A 39 6.23 -7.70 -17.58
C TYR A 39 5.09 -7.18 -18.47
N GLY A 40 5.30 -6.03 -19.12
CA GLY A 40 4.32 -5.37 -19.97
C GLY A 40 3.19 -4.62 -19.26
N ALA A 41 3.08 -4.71 -17.93
CA ALA A 41 2.05 -3.99 -17.19
C ALA A 41 2.45 -2.52 -16.95
N SER A 42 1.52 -1.61 -17.20
CA SER A 42 1.64 -0.20 -16.83
C SER A 42 1.35 0.02 -15.33
N THR A 43 1.67 1.21 -14.83
CA THR A 43 1.27 1.61 -13.46
C THR A 43 -0.25 1.52 -13.24
N SER A 44 -1.05 1.87 -14.25
CA SER A 44 -2.51 1.76 -14.18
C SER A 44 -2.95 0.29 -14.06
N ASP A 45 -2.33 -0.63 -14.81
CA ASP A 45 -2.63 -2.07 -14.73
C ASP A 45 -2.31 -2.64 -13.35
N ILE A 46 -1.19 -2.21 -12.76
CA ILE A 46 -0.83 -2.59 -11.38
C ILE A 46 -1.88 -2.11 -10.39
N LYS A 47 -2.29 -0.84 -10.47
CA LYS A 47 -3.33 -0.29 -9.60
C LYS A 47 -4.69 -0.97 -9.77
N LYS A 48 -5.10 -1.28 -11.02
CA LYS A 48 -6.30 -2.07 -11.30
C LYS A 48 -6.23 -3.43 -10.61
N SER A 49 -5.14 -4.18 -10.80
CA SER A 49 -4.99 -5.50 -10.21
C SER A 49 -4.94 -5.50 -8.67
N LEU A 50 -4.36 -4.48 -8.05
CA LEU A 50 -4.42 -4.31 -6.59
C LEU A 50 -5.88 -4.21 -6.11
N LEU A 51 -6.68 -3.38 -6.74
CA LEU A 51 -8.10 -3.22 -6.42
C LEU A 51 -8.90 -4.49 -6.74
N GLU A 52 -8.61 -5.15 -7.86
CA GLU A 52 -9.23 -6.42 -8.28
C GLU A 52 -8.91 -7.58 -7.33
N CYS A 53 -7.75 -7.57 -6.70
CA CYS A 53 -7.39 -8.50 -5.64
C CYS A 53 -7.91 -8.10 -4.26
N GLY A 54 -8.67 -7.00 -4.17
CA GLY A 54 -9.42 -6.60 -2.99
C GLY A 54 -8.70 -5.62 -2.08
N LYS A 55 -7.59 -5.00 -2.54
CA LYS A 55 -7.00 -3.88 -1.82
C LYS A 55 -7.98 -2.71 -1.81
N PRO A 56 -8.22 -2.03 -0.68
CA PRO A 56 -9.23 -0.96 -0.63
C PRO A 56 -8.84 0.29 -1.40
N ALA A 57 -7.53 0.54 -1.57
CA ALA A 57 -6.97 1.58 -2.43
C ALA A 57 -5.58 1.13 -2.93
N PRO A 58 -5.09 1.61 -4.09
CA PRO A 58 -3.78 1.22 -4.62
C PRO A 58 -2.62 1.53 -3.67
N ASP A 59 -2.77 2.56 -2.86
CA ASP A 59 -1.81 2.99 -1.84
C ASP A 59 -2.51 3.09 -0.47
N ALA A 60 -3.07 1.96 -0.02
CA ALA A 60 -3.86 1.92 1.19
C ALA A 60 -2.97 1.97 2.44
N SER A 61 -3.13 3.04 3.23
CA SER A 61 -2.67 3.09 4.61
C SER A 61 -3.55 2.20 5.51
N PHE A 62 -3.08 1.94 6.73
CA PHE A 62 -3.89 1.21 7.72
C PHE A 62 -5.24 1.87 7.99
N GLU A 63 -5.29 3.20 8.05
CA GLU A 63 -6.51 3.97 8.23
C GLU A 63 -7.54 3.70 7.13
N ILE A 64 -7.09 3.50 5.89
CA ILE A 64 -7.96 3.11 4.78
C ILE A 64 -8.51 1.70 4.97
N TYR A 65 -7.71 0.73 5.45
CA TYR A 65 -8.20 -0.60 5.77
C TYR A 65 -9.24 -0.57 6.88
N GLU A 66 -9.02 0.22 7.93
CA GLU A 66 -9.97 0.38 9.04
C GLU A 66 -11.30 0.98 8.53
N LYS A 67 -11.24 2.07 7.77
CA LYS A 67 -12.42 2.76 7.27
C LYS A 67 -13.18 2.00 6.18
N ALA A 68 -12.46 1.37 5.27
CA ALA A 68 -13.04 0.70 4.10
C ALA A 68 -13.54 -0.72 4.40
N LEU A 69 -12.86 -1.45 5.28
CA LEU A 69 -13.09 -2.87 5.53
C LEU A 69 -13.46 -3.17 6.99
N ASN A 70 -13.53 -2.14 7.83
CA ASN A 70 -13.80 -2.28 9.28
C ASN A 70 -12.79 -3.22 9.98
N ILE A 71 -11.53 -3.22 9.52
CA ILE A 71 -10.45 -3.98 10.12
C ILE A 71 -9.79 -3.08 11.17
N SER A 72 -10.02 -3.38 12.46
CA SER A 72 -9.42 -2.61 13.55
C SER A 72 -7.89 -2.71 13.52
N ARG A 73 -7.21 -1.60 13.83
CA ARG A 73 -5.75 -1.58 14.01
C ARG A 73 -5.24 -2.51 15.11
N TYR A 74 -6.13 -2.92 16.02
CA TYR A 74 -5.81 -3.85 17.10
C TYR A 74 -6.05 -5.31 16.70
N ASP A 75 -6.69 -5.57 15.56
CA ASP A 75 -6.88 -6.92 15.00
C ASP A 75 -5.83 -7.22 13.96
N GLU A 76 -4.61 -7.45 14.43
CA GLU A 76 -3.47 -7.77 13.59
C GLU A 76 -3.70 -9.04 12.75
N LEU A 77 -4.40 -10.04 13.30
CA LEU A 77 -4.62 -11.30 12.57
C LEU A 77 -5.58 -11.09 11.39
N ALA A 78 -6.66 -10.33 11.57
CA ALA A 78 -7.56 -9.99 10.46
C ALA A 78 -6.82 -9.17 9.38
N TYR A 79 -6.01 -8.19 9.79
CA TYR A 79 -5.22 -7.40 8.87
C TYR A 79 -4.19 -8.24 8.09
N MET A 80 -3.43 -9.09 8.79
CA MET A 80 -2.44 -9.98 8.16
C MET A 80 -3.09 -10.99 7.24
N ASN A 81 -4.24 -11.56 7.63
CA ASN A 81 -4.99 -12.46 6.75
C ASN A 81 -5.44 -11.77 5.46
N LYS A 82 -5.91 -10.52 5.56
CA LYS A 82 -6.31 -9.72 4.41
C LYS A 82 -5.12 -9.44 3.48
N LEU A 83 -3.97 -9.02 4.02
CA LEU A 83 -2.74 -8.84 3.24
C LEU A 83 -2.31 -10.13 2.53
N GLN A 84 -2.36 -11.27 3.21
CA GLN A 84 -2.03 -12.57 2.59
C GLN A 84 -2.94 -12.88 1.40
N ILE A 85 -4.25 -12.69 1.53
CA ILE A 85 -5.21 -12.88 0.45
C ILE A 85 -4.86 -12.01 -0.76
N GLU A 86 -4.58 -10.73 -0.54
CA GLU A 86 -4.22 -9.76 -1.58
C GLU A 86 -2.93 -10.16 -2.31
N HIS A 87 -1.88 -10.50 -1.55
CA HIS A 87 -0.60 -10.90 -2.11
C HIS A 87 -0.71 -12.20 -2.91
N ILE A 88 -1.34 -13.23 -2.37
CA ILE A 88 -1.52 -14.51 -3.09
C ILE A 88 -2.35 -14.30 -4.36
N CYS A 89 -3.38 -13.45 -4.33
CA CYS A 89 -4.18 -13.11 -5.51
C CYS A 89 -3.31 -12.48 -6.61
N LEU A 90 -2.48 -11.48 -6.25
CA LEU A 90 -1.60 -10.79 -7.19
C LEU A 90 -0.51 -11.72 -7.76
N GLU A 91 0.11 -12.55 -6.92
CA GLU A 91 1.10 -13.55 -7.34
C GLU A 91 0.48 -14.54 -8.34
N ARG A 92 -0.74 -15.03 -8.07
CA ARG A 92 -1.48 -15.89 -9.00
C ARG A 92 -1.85 -15.19 -10.31
N ALA A 93 -2.05 -13.86 -10.28
CA ALA A 93 -2.25 -13.03 -11.47
C ALA A 93 -0.95 -12.72 -12.24
N GLY A 94 0.19 -13.25 -11.78
CA GLY A 94 1.50 -13.11 -12.43
C GLY A 94 2.25 -11.84 -12.07
N TYR A 95 1.87 -11.15 -11.00
CA TYR A 95 2.63 -10.03 -10.44
C TYR A 95 3.71 -10.53 -9.49
N LYS A 96 4.84 -9.81 -9.45
CA LYS A 96 5.95 -10.04 -8.54
C LYS A 96 6.03 -8.89 -7.54
N TYR A 97 6.10 -9.23 -6.27
CA TYR A 97 6.36 -8.28 -5.20
C TYR A 97 7.86 -8.06 -5.06
N ASN A 98 8.30 -6.80 -5.00
CA ASN A 98 9.71 -6.41 -4.93
C ASN A 98 10.11 -5.91 -3.53
N GLY A 99 9.17 -5.85 -2.59
CA GLY A 99 9.40 -5.50 -1.19
C GLY A 99 9.85 -6.68 -0.34
N ALA A 100 9.89 -6.48 0.98
CA ALA A 100 10.35 -7.48 1.93
C ALA A 100 9.29 -8.52 2.37
N TYR A 101 8.03 -8.34 1.93
CA TYR A 101 6.94 -9.25 2.29
C TYR A 101 7.03 -10.55 1.50
N ASP A 102 6.98 -11.67 2.19
CA ASP A 102 7.01 -13.02 1.60
C ASP A 102 5.85 -13.84 2.18
N THR A 103 4.88 -14.17 1.33
CA THR A 103 3.66 -14.91 1.71
C THR A 103 3.97 -16.24 2.36
N LYS A 104 4.96 -17.00 1.84
CA LYS A 104 5.35 -18.31 2.37
C LYS A 104 6.04 -18.17 3.72
N LYS A 105 6.94 -17.19 3.84
CA LYS A 105 7.63 -16.90 5.09
C LYS A 105 6.64 -16.48 6.19
N ILE A 106 5.67 -15.62 5.89
CA ILE A 106 4.64 -15.21 6.83
C ILE A 106 3.84 -16.42 7.30
N CYS A 107 3.38 -17.27 6.39
CA CYS A 107 2.63 -18.48 6.74
C CYS A 107 3.45 -19.53 7.52
N SER A 108 4.77 -19.47 7.50
CA SER A 108 5.62 -20.34 8.32
C SER A 108 5.82 -19.88 9.76
N LEU A 109 5.45 -18.63 10.09
CA LEU A 109 5.57 -18.09 11.43
C LEU A 109 4.46 -18.62 12.35
N ASP A 110 4.81 -19.06 13.56
CA ASP A 110 3.87 -19.61 14.54
C ASP A 110 2.66 -18.71 14.78
N LYS A 111 2.86 -17.41 14.79
CA LYS A 111 1.81 -16.41 14.98
C LYS A 111 0.78 -16.40 13.85
N TYR A 112 1.17 -16.72 12.61
CA TYR A 112 0.34 -16.53 11.42
C TYR A 112 0.00 -17.83 10.67
N LYS A 113 0.63 -18.96 11.02
CA LYS A 113 0.42 -20.25 10.35
C LYS A 113 -1.04 -20.72 10.33
N ASN A 114 -1.84 -20.27 11.29
CA ASN A 114 -3.27 -20.61 11.40
C ASN A 114 -4.20 -19.60 10.70
N LEU A 115 -3.66 -18.58 10.01
CA LEU A 115 -4.51 -17.67 9.23
C LEU A 115 -5.27 -18.47 8.15
N PRO A 116 -6.55 -18.15 7.88
CA PRO A 116 -7.32 -18.77 6.81
C PRO A 116 -6.61 -18.75 5.46
N ALA A 117 -5.93 -17.66 5.11
CA ALA A 117 -5.17 -17.52 3.87
C ALA A 117 -3.92 -18.43 3.80
N CYS A 118 -3.42 -18.91 4.94
CA CYS A 118 -2.24 -19.80 5.03
C CYS A 118 -2.60 -21.29 4.99
N GLN A 119 -3.88 -21.65 4.98
CA GLN A 119 -4.31 -23.04 4.96
C GLN A 119 -4.17 -23.65 3.57
N PRO A 120 -3.89 -24.96 3.45
CA PRO A 120 -3.75 -25.63 2.14
C PRO A 120 -5.00 -25.52 1.26
N ASN A 121 -6.17 -25.41 1.88
CA ASN A 121 -7.47 -25.27 1.21
C ASN A 121 -7.97 -23.82 1.16
N ALA A 122 -7.08 -22.83 1.34
CA ALA A 122 -7.45 -21.42 1.32
C ALA A 122 -8.13 -21.02 0.00
N ILE A 123 -9.33 -20.47 0.10
CA ILE A 123 -10.08 -19.95 -1.05
C ILE A 123 -9.60 -18.51 -1.31
N ILE A 124 -8.77 -18.35 -2.32
CA ILE A 124 -8.32 -17.04 -2.80
C ILE A 124 -9.04 -16.75 -4.12
N SER A 125 -9.96 -15.81 -4.07
CA SER A 125 -10.71 -15.40 -5.26
C SER A 125 -9.78 -14.76 -6.31
N PRO A 126 -9.98 -15.06 -7.61
CA PRO A 126 -9.21 -14.41 -8.68
C PRO A 126 -9.47 -12.91 -8.73
N PRO A 127 -8.66 -12.13 -9.47
CA PRO A 127 -8.94 -10.73 -9.75
C PRO A 127 -10.35 -10.54 -10.32
N SER A 128 -11.03 -9.45 -9.92
CA SER A 128 -12.41 -9.17 -10.34
C SER A 128 -12.60 -7.68 -10.60
N GLU A 129 -13.03 -7.35 -11.81
CA GLU A 129 -13.39 -5.98 -12.19
C GLU A 129 -14.51 -5.43 -11.31
N GLU A 130 -15.53 -6.23 -11.02
CA GLU A 130 -16.63 -5.86 -10.12
C GLU A 130 -16.10 -5.46 -8.73
N ARG A 131 -15.12 -6.23 -8.20
CA ARG A 131 -14.47 -5.89 -6.92
C ARG A 131 -13.71 -4.58 -7.01
N ARG A 132 -13.03 -4.31 -8.13
CA ARG A 132 -12.32 -3.06 -8.39
C ARG A 132 -13.29 -1.86 -8.38
N LEU A 133 -14.35 -1.92 -9.18
CA LEU A 133 -15.33 -0.86 -9.28
C LEU A 133 -16.11 -0.62 -7.97
N ASN A 134 -16.30 -1.67 -7.17
CA ASN A 134 -16.91 -1.60 -5.85
C ASN A 134 -15.90 -1.32 -4.72
N SER A 135 -14.61 -1.17 -5.00
CA SER A 135 -13.62 -0.80 -3.99
C SER A 135 -13.94 0.55 -3.36
N TRP A 136 -13.54 0.72 -2.10
CA TRP A 136 -13.70 2.01 -1.41
C TRP A 136 -13.08 3.16 -2.23
N TYR A 137 -11.89 2.94 -2.78
CA TYR A 137 -11.18 3.94 -3.58
C TYR A 137 -11.99 4.37 -4.80
N CYS A 138 -12.45 3.42 -5.63
CA CYS A 138 -13.21 3.77 -6.82
C CYS A 138 -14.56 4.39 -6.48
N LYS A 139 -15.28 3.89 -5.48
CA LYS A 139 -16.53 4.55 -5.03
C LYS A 139 -16.33 5.99 -4.56
N VAL A 140 -15.26 6.26 -3.80
CA VAL A 140 -14.91 7.64 -3.39
C VAL A 140 -14.58 8.53 -4.60
N LYS A 141 -14.12 7.96 -5.72
CA LYS A 141 -13.72 8.70 -6.93
C LYS A 141 -14.80 8.80 -8.00
N THR A 142 -15.88 8.02 -7.90
CA THR A 142 -16.94 7.94 -8.92
C THR A 142 -18.33 8.28 -8.41
N ASP A 143 -18.52 8.36 -7.08
CA ASP A 143 -19.80 8.62 -6.44
C ASP A 143 -19.67 9.77 -5.45
N TYR A 144 -20.34 10.89 -5.73
CA TYR A 144 -20.23 12.10 -4.91
C TYR A 144 -20.80 11.92 -3.50
N ASP A 145 -21.96 11.28 -3.39
CA ASP A 145 -22.61 11.06 -2.10
C ASP A 145 -21.81 10.07 -1.24
N TYR A 146 -21.27 9.05 -1.88
CA TYR A 146 -20.35 8.12 -1.23
C TYR A 146 -19.06 8.81 -0.77
N CYS A 147 -18.50 9.69 -1.61
CA CYS A 147 -17.32 10.47 -1.26
C CYS A 147 -17.57 11.32 -0.01
N LEU A 148 -18.67 12.07 0.04
CA LEU A 148 -19.01 12.92 1.20
C LEU A 148 -19.12 12.11 2.50
N LYS A 149 -19.65 10.89 2.43
CA LYS A 149 -19.84 10.01 3.59
C LYS A 149 -18.59 9.27 4.02
N HIS A 150 -17.77 8.82 3.06
CA HIS A 150 -16.77 7.79 3.29
C HIS A 150 -15.32 8.21 3.05
N ALA A 151 -15.06 9.35 2.37
CA ALA A 151 -13.68 9.81 2.18
C ALA A 151 -13.00 10.15 3.52
N LEU A 152 -11.66 10.04 3.54
CA LEU A 152 -10.86 10.51 4.69
C LEU A 152 -10.92 12.03 4.84
N ALA A 153 -11.07 12.75 3.72
CA ALA A 153 -11.20 14.20 3.69
C ALA A 153 -12.43 14.62 2.86
N PRO A 154 -13.67 14.55 3.40
CA PRO A 154 -14.91 14.84 2.67
C PRO A 154 -14.93 16.23 2.02
N LYS A 155 -14.29 17.22 2.62
CA LYS A 155 -14.15 18.58 2.06
C LYS A 155 -13.42 18.64 0.69
N LEU A 156 -12.73 17.58 0.30
CA LEU A 156 -12.04 17.48 -1.00
C LEU A 156 -12.90 16.83 -2.09
N CYS A 157 -14.11 16.36 -1.75
CA CYS A 157 -15.07 15.85 -2.72
C CYS A 157 -15.64 17.01 -3.55
N SER A 158 -15.66 16.86 -4.87
CA SER A 158 -16.29 17.81 -5.77
C SER A 158 -16.88 17.08 -6.98
N PRO A 159 -18.02 17.55 -7.53
CA PRO A 159 -18.61 16.96 -8.73
C PRO A 159 -17.63 16.91 -9.91
N GLU A 160 -16.80 17.92 -10.08
CA GLU A 160 -15.79 17.99 -11.15
C GLU A 160 -14.78 16.85 -11.07
N LYS A 161 -14.28 16.50 -9.86
CA LYS A 161 -13.36 15.38 -9.66
C LYS A 161 -14.01 14.04 -9.88
N ILE A 162 -15.30 13.92 -9.54
CA ILE A 162 -16.08 12.70 -9.72
C ILE A 162 -16.40 12.44 -11.19
N SER A 163 -16.61 13.49 -11.99
CA SER A 163 -16.86 13.36 -13.43
C SER A 163 -15.62 12.96 -14.25
N ASN A 164 -14.43 13.04 -13.65
CA ASN A 164 -13.18 12.62 -14.28
C ASN A 164 -12.41 11.62 -13.39
N PRO A 165 -12.92 10.40 -13.25
CA PRO A 165 -12.31 9.40 -12.38
C PRO A 165 -10.95 8.94 -12.91
N PRO A 166 -10.06 8.42 -12.03
CA PRO A 166 -8.77 7.92 -12.44
C PRO A 166 -8.90 6.66 -13.31
N PRO A 167 -7.95 6.38 -14.22
CA PRO A 167 -8.01 5.27 -15.18
C PRO A 167 -8.22 3.90 -14.54
N GLU A 168 -7.74 3.71 -13.33
CA GLU A 168 -7.93 2.47 -12.59
C GLU A 168 -9.36 2.24 -12.10
N CYS A 169 -10.24 3.24 -12.17
CA CYS A 169 -11.67 3.14 -11.82
C CYS A 169 -12.62 3.15 -13.01
N LEU A 170 -12.04 3.00 -14.21
CA LEU A 170 -12.78 2.88 -15.49
C LEU A 170 -12.84 1.43 -15.96
#